data_ab803d510a24944c8a0d3251bf8b0c0c
#
_entry.id   ab803d510a24944c8a0d3251bf8b0c0c
#
_cell.length_a   1.000
_cell.length_b   1.000
_cell.length_c   1.000
_cell.angle_alpha   90.00
_cell.angle_beta   90.00
_cell.angle_gamma   90.00
#
_symmetry.space_group_name_H-M   'P 1'
#
loop_
_entity.id
_entity.type
_entity.pdbx_description
1 polymer ?
#
loop_
_entity_poly.entity_id
_entity_poly.type
_entity_poly.pdbx_seq_one_letter_code
_entity_poly.pdbx_strand_id
1 'polypeptide(L)'
;MRQAPILLVLLLTTSLCSGCLSFDDDESKTIRLATTTSMRDSGLLDLLIDDFQTSSDFTVEYVAVGTGAALVLGENKDVDALIVHSPEQETEFVEGGFGYDRNTIAWNRFVLLSPSTSSSSIYDAFELIYENESCFISRGDFSGTHHKEQDIWRSLNETNGLPMVEDADGYHPEGEWYYSIGQGMGAAINMADEKSCSTLSDRGTALNFAQQTSLERTEFLDEILFNPYSFLFVSDMERQGAEEFLDYLLGDGQQRIEGYTINDEPAFYTVESSD
;
A
#
# COMPACT_ATOMS: atom_id res chain seq x y z
N MET A 1 -67.41 -68.10 21.39
CA MET A 1 -67.35 -66.76 21.94
C MET A 1 -66.03 -66.14 21.43
N ARG A 2 -66.08 -65.27 20.45
CA ARG A 2 -64.90 -64.57 19.83
C ARG A 2 -64.93 -63.12 20.25
N GLN A 3 -63.96 -62.73 21.03
CA GLN A 3 -63.74 -61.31 21.35
C GLN A 3 -62.98 -60.65 20.23
N ALA A 4 -63.47 -59.48 19.70
CA ALA A 4 -62.82 -58.63 18.72
C ALA A 4 -62.01 -57.62 19.49
N PRO A 5 -60.81 -57.25 19.03
CA PRO A 5 -60.04 -56.17 19.64
C PRO A 5 -60.48 -54.81 19.04
N ILE A 6 -60.64 -53.83 19.88
CA ILE A 6 -60.87 -52.44 19.57
C ILE A 6 -59.58 -51.80 19.18
N LEU A 7 -59.48 -51.33 17.90
CA LEU A 7 -58.33 -50.64 17.40
C LEU A 7 -58.48 -49.11 17.70
N LEU A 8 -57.70 -48.65 18.65
CA LEU A 8 -57.59 -47.23 19.01
C LEU A 8 -56.69 -46.47 17.99
N VAL A 9 -57.30 -45.71 17.12
CA VAL A 9 -56.55 -44.85 16.16
C VAL A 9 -56.22 -43.54 16.85
N LEU A 10 -54.92 -43.35 17.18
CA LEU A 10 -54.41 -42.09 17.73
C LEU A 10 -54.09 -41.15 16.58
N LEU A 11 -54.90 -40.10 16.33
CA LEU A 11 -54.61 -39.04 15.42
C LEU A 11 -53.55 -38.13 16.02
N LEU A 12 -52.29 -38.23 15.53
CA LEU A 12 -51.27 -37.21 15.77
C LEU A 12 -51.50 -36.02 14.81
N THR A 13 -51.98 -34.91 15.32
CA THR A 13 -51.98 -33.63 14.62
C THR A 13 -50.58 -33.02 14.73
N THR A 14 -49.76 -33.15 13.65
CA THR A 14 -48.50 -32.41 13.51
C THR A 14 -48.80 -30.99 13.16
N SER A 15 -48.68 -30.08 14.12
CA SER A 15 -48.69 -28.64 13.91
C SER A 15 -47.39 -28.26 13.18
N LEU A 16 -47.43 -28.01 11.88
CA LEU A 16 -46.38 -27.42 11.12
C LEU A 16 -46.26 -25.93 11.53
N CYS A 17 -45.47 -25.64 12.53
CA CYS A 17 -44.93 -24.27 12.70
C CYS A 17 -43.98 -24.01 11.54
N SER A 18 -44.49 -23.37 10.49
CA SER A 18 -43.63 -22.65 9.50
C SER A 18 -43.06 -21.45 10.22
N GLY A 19 -41.96 -21.65 10.97
CA GLY A 19 -41.07 -20.58 11.33
C GLY A 19 -40.38 -20.12 10.03
N CYS A 20 -40.76 -18.94 9.54
CA CYS A 20 -39.88 -18.18 8.64
C CYS A 20 -38.60 -17.94 9.45
N LEU A 21 -37.58 -18.73 9.20
CA LEU A 21 -36.19 -18.33 9.44
C LEU A 21 -35.96 -17.24 8.41
N SER A 22 -36.16 -15.98 8.80
CA SER A 22 -35.45 -14.89 8.18
C SER A 22 -33.97 -15.18 8.41
N PHE A 23 -33.30 -15.69 7.41
CA PHE A 23 -31.87 -15.46 7.34
C PHE A 23 -31.76 -13.95 7.11
N ASP A 24 -31.57 -13.17 8.15
CA ASP A 24 -30.86 -11.94 8.03
C ASP A 24 -29.53 -12.37 7.40
N ASP A 25 -29.32 -12.03 6.14
CA ASP A 25 -27.97 -11.93 5.59
C ASP A 25 -27.31 -10.87 6.49
N ASP A 26 -26.58 -11.34 7.49
CA ASP A 26 -25.71 -10.50 8.31
C ASP A 26 -24.57 -10.11 7.35
N GLU A 27 -24.84 -9.04 6.57
CA GLU A 27 -23.84 -8.45 5.68
C GLU A 27 -22.60 -8.22 6.51
N SER A 28 -21.48 -8.76 6.07
CA SER A 28 -20.22 -8.66 6.83
C SER A 28 -19.93 -7.18 7.07
N LYS A 29 -19.94 -6.76 8.33
CA LYS A 29 -19.56 -5.41 8.71
C LYS A 29 -18.04 -5.19 8.73
N THR A 30 -17.30 -6.14 8.21
CA THR A 30 -15.84 -6.08 8.14
C THR A 30 -15.38 -5.83 6.72
N ILE A 31 -14.64 -4.75 6.52
CA ILE A 31 -13.95 -4.41 5.27
C ILE A 31 -12.56 -5.05 5.34
N ARG A 32 -12.27 -5.96 4.43
CA ARG A 32 -10.95 -6.57 4.31
C ARG A 32 -10.11 -5.74 3.33
N LEU A 33 -9.01 -5.19 3.81
CA LEU A 33 -8.15 -4.29 3.05
C LEU A 33 -6.76 -4.90 2.89
N ALA A 34 -6.18 -4.86 1.70
CA ALA A 34 -4.74 -5.05 1.54
C ALA A 34 -4.06 -3.70 1.27
N THR A 35 -2.92 -3.51 1.90
CA THR A 35 -2.14 -2.28 1.77
C THR A 35 -0.65 -2.56 1.76
N THR A 36 0.17 -1.50 1.68
CA THR A 36 1.62 -1.62 1.67
C THR A 36 2.23 -1.48 3.06
N THR A 37 3.40 -2.08 3.25
CA THR A 37 4.15 -1.94 4.51
C THR A 37 4.50 -0.48 4.78
N SER A 38 4.80 0.33 3.74
CA SER A 38 5.07 1.76 3.90
C SER A 38 3.86 2.54 4.39
N MET A 39 2.64 2.21 3.91
CA MET A 39 1.40 2.82 4.40
C MET A 39 1.13 2.48 5.87
N ARG A 40 1.30 1.21 6.26
CA ARG A 40 1.23 0.79 7.67
C ARG A 40 2.29 1.49 8.51
N ASP A 41 3.56 1.42 8.08
CA ASP A 41 4.71 1.90 8.87
C ASP A 41 4.72 3.43 9.01
N SER A 42 4.01 4.16 8.16
CA SER A 42 3.77 5.59 8.33
C SER A 42 2.83 5.92 9.50
N GLY A 43 1.95 4.99 9.90
CA GLY A 43 0.93 5.19 10.93
C GLY A 43 -0.32 5.96 10.48
N LEU A 44 -0.34 6.50 9.26
CA LEU A 44 -1.50 7.25 8.74
C LEU A 44 -2.74 6.35 8.63
N LEU A 45 -2.58 5.12 8.13
CA LEU A 45 -3.72 4.23 7.93
C LEU A 45 -4.42 3.88 9.23
N ASP A 46 -3.66 3.61 10.29
CA ASP A 46 -4.24 3.30 11.61
C ASP A 46 -5.05 4.49 12.13
N LEU A 47 -4.53 5.72 12.01
CA LEU A 47 -5.25 6.94 12.36
C LEU A 47 -6.58 7.07 11.60
N LEU A 48 -6.55 6.84 10.27
CA LEU A 48 -7.74 6.96 9.42
C LEU A 48 -8.78 5.88 9.74
N ILE A 49 -8.35 4.65 9.98
CA ILE A 49 -9.22 3.54 10.36
C ILE A 49 -9.86 3.81 11.72
N ASP A 50 -9.07 4.19 12.72
CA ASP A 50 -9.58 4.49 14.06
C ASP A 50 -10.62 5.61 14.03
N ASP A 51 -10.37 6.68 13.26
CA ASP A 51 -11.32 7.79 13.12
C ASP A 51 -12.61 7.37 12.39
N PHE A 52 -12.50 6.64 11.28
CA PHE A 52 -13.64 6.09 10.53
C PHE A 52 -14.54 5.24 11.43
N GLN A 53 -13.97 4.31 12.16
CA GLN A 53 -14.70 3.38 13.04
C GLN A 53 -15.40 4.07 14.23
N THR A 54 -15.10 5.35 14.52
CA THR A 54 -15.85 6.10 15.55
C THR A 54 -17.26 6.49 15.10
N SER A 55 -17.51 6.57 13.79
CA SER A 55 -18.77 7.05 13.21
C SER A 55 -19.44 6.05 12.26
N SER A 56 -18.78 4.97 11.92
CA SER A 56 -19.26 3.89 11.06
C SER A 56 -19.65 2.65 11.84
N ASP A 57 -20.58 1.89 11.32
CA ASP A 57 -20.90 0.53 11.80
C ASP A 57 -19.93 -0.53 11.24
N PHE A 58 -19.11 -0.16 10.25
CA PHE A 58 -18.12 -1.05 9.66
C PHE A 58 -16.80 -1.02 10.43
N THR A 59 -16.10 -2.15 10.42
CA THR A 59 -14.72 -2.29 10.90
C THR A 59 -13.79 -2.55 9.71
N VAL A 60 -12.56 -2.07 9.78
CA VAL A 60 -11.54 -2.32 8.75
C VAL A 60 -10.47 -3.24 9.32
N GLU A 61 -10.30 -4.39 8.70
CA GLU A 61 -9.17 -5.29 8.96
C GLU A 61 -8.22 -5.25 7.77
N TYR A 62 -6.92 -5.06 8.01
CA TYR A 62 -5.99 -4.97 6.90
C TYR A 62 -4.78 -5.90 7.02
N VAL A 63 -4.24 -6.27 5.87
CA VAL A 63 -2.94 -6.91 5.74
C VAL A 63 -1.98 -5.98 5.02
N ALA A 64 -0.77 -5.81 5.56
CA ALA A 64 0.27 -4.97 4.96
C ALA A 64 1.39 -5.83 4.37
N VAL A 65 1.55 -5.74 3.04
CA VAL A 65 2.53 -6.50 2.25
C VAL A 65 3.15 -5.58 1.18
N GLY A 66 3.98 -6.07 0.28
CA GLY A 66 4.41 -5.28 -0.89
C GLY A 66 3.26 -5.05 -1.88
N THR A 67 3.33 -3.99 -2.72
CA THR A 67 2.27 -3.66 -3.69
C THR A 67 1.87 -4.87 -4.54
N GLY A 68 2.83 -5.56 -5.17
CA GLY A 68 2.51 -6.73 -5.99
C GLY A 68 1.79 -7.84 -5.22
N ALA A 69 2.18 -8.12 -3.97
CA ALA A 69 1.50 -9.11 -3.13
C ALA A 69 0.10 -8.64 -2.71
N ALA A 70 -0.11 -7.33 -2.48
CA ALA A 70 -1.43 -6.77 -2.20
C ALA A 70 -2.38 -6.92 -3.41
N LEU A 71 -1.87 -6.64 -4.61
CA LEU A 71 -2.63 -6.83 -5.86
C LEU A 71 -3.01 -8.30 -6.08
N VAL A 72 -2.11 -9.25 -5.81
CA VAL A 72 -2.41 -10.70 -5.87
C VAL A 72 -3.52 -11.10 -4.90
N LEU A 73 -3.58 -10.52 -3.69
CA LEU A 73 -4.71 -10.75 -2.77
C LEU A 73 -6.03 -10.22 -3.36
N GLY A 74 -5.99 -9.08 -4.06
CA GLY A 74 -7.14 -8.56 -4.81
C GLY A 74 -7.55 -9.48 -5.97
N GLU A 75 -6.61 -9.95 -6.78
CA GLU A 75 -6.87 -10.90 -7.89
C GLU A 75 -7.53 -12.18 -7.40
N ASN A 76 -7.10 -12.69 -6.24
CA ASN A 76 -7.67 -13.86 -5.59
C ASN A 76 -9.00 -13.60 -4.89
N LYS A 77 -9.44 -12.34 -4.76
CA LYS A 77 -10.63 -11.92 -4.01
C LYS A 77 -10.55 -12.23 -2.50
N ASP A 78 -9.33 -12.19 -1.95
CA ASP A 78 -9.11 -12.39 -0.52
C ASP A 78 -9.42 -11.12 0.28
N VAL A 79 -9.52 -9.97 -0.39
CA VAL A 79 -9.80 -8.64 0.18
C VAL A 79 -10.87 -7.91 -0.62
N ASP A 80 -11.53 -6.93 -0.02
CA ASP A 80 -12.61 -6.14 -0.62
C ASP A 80 -12.08 -4.89 -1.33
N ALA A 81 -10.98 -4.34 -0.84
CA ALA A 81 -10.34 -3.15 -1.37
C ALA A 81 -8.81 -3.17 -1.17
N LEU A 82 -8.16 -2.26 -1.87
CA LEU A 82 -6.71 -2.07 -1.83
C LEU A 82 -6.37 -0.60 -1.56
N ILE A 83 -5.32 -0.34 -0.78
CA ILE A 83 -4.63 0.97 -0.73
C ILE A 83 -3.17 0.73 -1.06
N VAL A 84 -2.77 1.13 -2.26
CA VAL A 84 -1.43 0.90 -2.83
C VAL A 84 -0.89 2.17 -3.47
N HIS A 85 0.39 2.17 -3.92
CA HIS A 85 1.04 3.35 -4.47
C HIS A 85 2.01 3.00 -5.62
N SER A 86 1.52 2.26 -6.62
CA SER A 86 2.25 1.95 -7.85
C SER A 86 1.30 2.12 -9.05
N PRO A 87 1.20 3.33 -9.61
CA PRO A 87 0.22 3.68 -10.65
C PRO A 87 0.22 2.73 -11.86
N GLU A 88 1.39 2.23 -12.26
CA GLU A 88 1.52 1.28 -13.37
C GLU A 88 0.84 -0.05 -13.03
N GLN A 89 1.23 -0.68 -11.90
CA GLN A 89 0.64 -1.94 -11.46
C GLN A 89 -0.86 -1.82 -11.14
N GLU A 90 -1.29 -0.67 -10.59
CA GLU A 90 -2.71 -0.35 -10.35
C GLU A 90 -3.50 -0.29 -11.64
N THR A 91 -2.92 0.30 -12.69
CA THR A 91 -3.52 0.36 -14.02
C THR A 91 -3.64 -1.03 -14.63
N GLU A 92 -2.59 -1.84 -14.58
CA GLU A 92 -2.62 -3.23 -15.05
C GLU A 92 -3.68 -4.06 -14.33
N PHE A 93 -3.83 -3.89 -13.01
CA PHE A 93 -4.84 -4.57 -12.21
C PHE A 93 -6.27 -4.21 -12.65
N VAL A 94 -6.53 -2.93 -12.92
CA VAL A 94 -7.83 -2.46 -13.42
C VAL A 94 -8.08 -2.92 -14.87
N GLU A 95 -7.09 -2.80 -15.75
CA GLU A 95 -7.19 -3.26 -17.14
C GLU A 95 -7.36 -4.79 -17.24
N GLY A 96 -6.79 -5.52 -16.29
CA GLY A 96 -6.99 -6.97 -16.13
C GLY A 96 -8.40 -7.36 -15.66
N GLY A 97 -9.24 -6.38 -15.26
CA GLY A 97 -10.59 -6.60 -14.77
C GLY A 97 -10.67 -7.10 -13.33
N PHE A 98 -9.56 -7.06 -12.59
CA PHE A 98 -9.49 -7.50 -11.19
C PHE A 98 -10.02 -6.45 -10.21
N GLY A 99 -10.03 -5.18 -10.61
CA GLY A 99 -10.54 -4.06 -9.82
C GLY A 99 -11.05 -2.90 -10.67
N TYR A 100 -11.53 -1.85 -10.02
CA TYR A 100 -12.09 -0.67 -10.66
C TYR A 100 -12.03 0.56 -9.73
N ASP A 101 -12.40 1.74 -10.27
CA ASP A 101 -12.52 3.01 -9.52
C ASP A 101 -11.25 3.33 -8.71
N ARG A 102 -10.13 3.52 -9.44
CA ARG A 102 -8.88 3.98 -8.85
C ARG A 102 -9.00 5.42 -8.37
N ASN A 103 -8.97 5.64 -7.06
CA ASN A 103 -9.09 6.96 -6.44
C ASN A 103 -7.82 7.29 -5.64
N THR A 104 -7.11 8.34 -5.99
CA THR A 104 -6.03 8.86 -5.15
C THR A 104 -6.63 9.43 -3.87
N ILE A 105 -6.14 8.99 -2.71
CA ILE A 105 -6.61 9.42 -1.39
C ILE A 105 -5.63 10.35 -0.68
N ALA A 106 -4.35 10.19 -0.96
CA ALA A 106 -3.26 10.98 -0.42
C ALA A 106 -2.07 10.91 -1.36
N TRP A 107 -1.09 11.77 -1.19
CA TRP A 107 0.18 11.65 -1.88
C TRP A 107 1.34 12.12 -1.00
N ASN A 108 2.55 11.68 -1.34
CA ASN A 108 3.79 12.26 -0.87
C ASN A 108 4.85 12.18 -1.98
N ARG A 109 6.12 12.32 -1.66
CA ARG A 109 7.22 12.11 -2.61
C ARG A 109 8.17 11.04 -2.09
N PHE A 110 8.84 10.38 -3.01
CA PHE A 110 10.02 9.62 -2.66
C PHE A 110 11.16 10.58 -2.35
N VAL A 111 12.03 10.18 -1.44
CA VAL A 111 13.16 10.97 -0.95
C VAL A 111 14.44 10.15 -1.02
N LEU A 112 15.56 10.81 -1.22
CA LEU A 112 16.87 10.19 -1.11
C LEU A 112 17.36 10.32 0.34
N LEU A 113 17.71 9.19 0.94
CA LEU A 113 18.47 9.13 2.18
C LEU A 113 19.93 8.85 1.83
N SER A 114 20.86 9.69 2.27
CA SER A 114 22.27 9.57 1.92
C SER A 114 23.16 10.15 3.01
N PRO A 115 24.45 9.75 3.10
CA PRO A 115 25.39 10.39 4.03
C PRO A 115 25.57 11.89 3.78
N SER A 116 25.47 12.32 2.52
CA SER A 116 25.44 13.72 2.09
C SER A 116 25.07 13.78 0.61
N THR A 117 24.38 14.85 0.19
CA THR A 117 24.17 15.16 -1.23
C THR A 117 24.18 16.65 -1.46
N SER A 118 24.67 17.06 -2.65
CA SER A 118 24.66 18.44 -3.12
C SER A 118 23.96 18.59 -4.47
N SER A 119 23.25 17.55 -4.89
CA SER A 119 22.55 17.50 -6.18
C SER A 119 21.32 18.40 -6.20
N SER A 120 20.95 18.87 -7.38
CA SER A 120 19.77 19.71 -7.60
C SER A 120 18.54 18.93 -8.04
N SER A 121 18.72 17.68 -8.49
CA SER A 121 17.66 16.76 -8.92
C SER A 121 17.97 15.34 -8.47
N ILE A 122 16.96 14.47 -8.48
CA ILE A 122 17.16 13.04 -8.19
C ILE A 122 18.01 12.38 -9.28
N TYR A 123 17.89 12.83 -10.53
CA TYR A 123 18.69 12.31 -11.63
C TYR A 123 20.16 12.63 -11.46
N ASP A 124 20.50 13.89 -11.12
CA ASP A 124 21.89 14.29 -10.82
C ASP A 124 22.45 13.50 -9.64
N ALA A 125 21.62 13.23 -8.61
CA ALA A 125 22.06 12.47 -7.45
C ALA A 125 22.38 11.01 -7.80
N PHE A 126 21.51 10.34 -8.57
CA PHE A 126 21.70 8.97 -9.02
C PHE A 126 22.85 8.84 -10.02
N GLU A 127 23.01 9.81 -10.93
CA GLU A 127 24.15 9.87 -11.86
C GLU A 127 25.49 9.97 -11.10
N LEU A 128 25.57 10.86 -10.10
CA LEU A 128 26.74 10.96 -9.23
C LEU A 128 27.02 9.70 -8.42
N ILE A 129 25.98 9.00 -7.93
CA ILE A 129 26.12 7.72 -7.27
C ILE A 129 26.74 6.70 -8.23
N TYR A 130 26.23 6.64 -9.46
CA TYR A 130 26.74 5.75 -10.51
C TYR A 130 28.19 6.08 -10.90
N GLU A 131 28.50 7.34 -11.22
CA GLU A 131 29.84 7.78 -11.68
C GLU A 131 30.93 7.57 -10.63
N ASN A 132 30.59 7.72 -9.35
CA ASN A 132 31.54 7.55 -8.26
C ASN A 132 31.53 6.13 -7.66
N GLU A 133 30.70 5.21 -8.21
CA GLU A 133 30.48 3.88 -7.64
C GLU A 133 30.15 3.95 -6.13
N SER A 134 29.37 4.97 -5.74
CA SER A 134 29.01 5.22 -4.35
C SER A 134 28.02 4.16 -3.87
N CYS A 135 28.20 3.67 -2.65
CA CYS A 135 27.38 2.63 -2.07
C CYS A 135 25.89 2.99 -2.13
N PHE A 136 25.07 2.08 -2.68
CA PHE A 136 23.61 2.20 -2.75
C PHE A 136 22.92 0.92 -2.28
N ILE A 137 21.92 1.08 -1.41
CA ILE A 137 21.09 -0.02 -0.92
C ILE A 137 19.73 0.06 -1.60
N SER A 138 19.46 -0.93 -2.43
CA SER A 138 18.13 -1.17 -3.01
C SER A 138 17.31 -2.10 -2.13
N ARG A 139 16.01 -1.89 -2.07
CA ARG A 139 15.09 -2.85 -1.43
C ARG A 139 15.12 -4.21 -2.11
N GLY A 140 15.18 -4.26 -3.45
CA GLY A 140 15.24 -5.51 -4.21
C GLY A 140 14.04 -6.45 -4.03
N ASP A 141 12.86 -5.93 -3.63
CA ASP A 141 11.69 -6.71 -3.23
C ASP A 141 10.46 -6.51 -4.13
N PHE A 142 10.65 -5.87 -5.27
CA PHE A 142 9.60 -5.50 -6.24
C PHE A 142 8.43 -4.71 -5.62
N SER A 143 8.69 -3.98 -4.54
CA SER A 143 7.75 -3.01 -3.96
C SER A 143 7.66 -1.74 -4.81
N GLY A 144 6.66 -0.88 -4.52
CA GLY A 144 6.54 0.42 -5.18
C GLY A 144 7.79 1.29 -5.10
N THR A 145 8.53 1.27 -3.97
CA THR A 145 9.82 1.97 -3.83
C THR A 145 10.89 1.37 -4.74
N HIS A 146 10.97 0.04 -4.83
CA HIS A 146 11.93 -0.63 -5.71
C HIS A 146 11.60 -0.37 -7.19
N HIS A 147 10.32 -0.41 -7.61
CA HIS A 147 9.93 -0.03 -8.97
C HIS A 147 10.31 1.43 -9.26
N LYS A 148 10.06 2.35 -8.33
CA LYS A 148 10.43 3.76 -8.49
C LYS A 148 11.94 3.96 -8.66
N GLU A 149 12.75 3.23 -7.91
CA GLU A 149 14.20 3.20 -8.06
C GLU A 149 14.60 2.75 -9.47
N GLN A 150 14.01 1.63 -9.95
CA GLN A 150 14.27 1.11 -11.31
C GLN A 150 13.86 2.11 -12.39
N ASP A 151 12.76 2.85 -12.20
CA ASP A 151 12.32 3.91 -13.13
C ASP A 151 13.36 5.03 -13.24
N ILE A 152 13.98 5.42 -12.12
CA ILE A 152 15.04 6.44 -12.13
C ILE A 152 16.27 5.91 -12.90
N TRP A 153 16.71 4.67 -12.61
CA TRP A 153 17.82 4.05 -13.33
C TRP A 153 17.52 3.89 -14.84
N ARG A 154 16.28 3.50 -15.20
CA ARG A 154 15.84 3.40 -16.60
C ARG A 154 15.90 4.76 -17.31
N SER A 155 15.42 5.80 -16.65
CA SER A 155 15.49 7.16 -17.19
C SER A 155 16.93 7.61 -17.46
N LEU A 156 17.87 7.31 -16.58
CA LEU A 156 19.30 7.62 -16.76
C LEU A 156 19.94 6.80 -17.89
N ASN A 157 19.55 5.54 -18.07
CA ASN A 157 19.98 4.78 -19.23
C ASN A 157 19.49 5.41 -20.54
N GLU A 158 18.20 5.81 -20.59
CA GLU A 158 17.59 6.38 -21.78
C GLU A 158 18.15 7.78 -22.13
N THR A 159 18.42 8.62 -21.13
CA THR A 159 18.85 10.01 -21.33
C THR A 159 20.37 10.15 -21.46
N ASN A 160 21.11 9.46 -20.60
CA ASN A 160 22.56 9.60 -20.46
C ASN A 160 23.35 8.38 -20.99
N GLY A 161 22.63 7.29 -21.35
CA GLY A 161 23.24 6.08 -21.87
C GLY A 161 24.04 5.29 -20.83
N LEU A 162 23.72 5.45 -19.53
CA LEU A 162 24.38 4.71 -18.47
C LEU A 162 24.08 3.20 -18.58
N PRO A 163 25.11 2.33 -18.61
CA PRO A 163 24.92 0.89 -18.69
C PRO A 163 24.14 0.34 -17.50
N MET A 164 23.10 -0.46 -17.77
CA MET A 164 22.29 -1.14 -16.78
C MET A 164 22.18 -2.62 -17.13
N VAL A 165 21.85 -3.44 -16.15
CA VAL A 165 21.53 -4.85 -16.30
C VAL A 165 20.08 -5.11 -15.90
N GLU A 166 19.53 -6.22 -16.38
CA GLU A 166 18.21 -6.71 -15.96
C GLU A 166 18.34 -8.19 -15.63
N ASP A 167 18.06 -8.54 -14.39
CA ASP A 167 18.17 -9.90 -13.87
C ASP A 167 17.10 -10.21 -12.80
N ALA A 168 17.37 -11.17 -11.91
CA ALA A 168 16.42 -11.56 -10.86
C ALA A 168 16.15 -10.45 -9.82
N ASP A 169 17.05 -9.48 -9.71
CA ASP A 169 16.93 -8.32 -8.83
C ASP A 169 16.25 -7.11 -9.52
N GLY A 170 15.88 -7.26 -10.79
CA GLY A 170 15.22 -6.24 -11.60
C GLY A 170 16.17 -5.47 -12.49
N TYR A 171 15.82 -4.20 -12.79
CA TYR A 171 16.59 -3.30 -13.67
C TYR A 171 17.45 -2.35 -12.83
N HIS A 172 18.78 -2.47 -12.91
CA HIS A 172 19.70 -1.76 -12.03
C HIS A 172 21.11 -1.59 -12.63
N PRO A 173 21.98 -0.73 -12.06
CA PRO A 173 23.38 -0.66 -12.44
C PRO A 173 24.14 -1.92 -12.02
N GLU A 174 25.16 -2.30 -12.82
CA GLU A 174 26.08 -3.38 -12.46
C GLU A 174 27.25 -2.82 -11.62
N GLY A 175 27.53 -3.45 -10.48
CA GLY A 175 28.66 -3.07 -9.63
C GLY A 175 28.57 -3.61 -8.20
N GLU A 176 29.73 -3.82 -7.57
CA GLU A 176 29.80 -4.27 -6.17
C GLU A 176 29.36 -3.18 -5.16
N TRP A 177 29.10 -1.98 -5.62
CA TRP A 177 28.62 -0.85 -4.82
C TRP A 177 27.08 -0.80 -4.72
N TYR A 178 26.36 -1.55 -5.58
CA TYR A 178 24.92 -1.68 -5.56
C TYR A 178 24.50 -2.96 -4.83
N TYR A 179 23.69 -2.84 -3.80
CA TYR A 179 23.25 -3.96 -2.97
C TYR A 179 21.73 -4.11 -3.04
N SER A 180 21.25 -5.14 -3.74
CA SER A 180 19.87 -5.59 -3.68
C SER A 180 19.68 -6.50 -2.48
N ILE A 181 18.79 -6.13 -1.52
CA ILE A 181 18.72 -6.85 -0.24
C ILE A 181 17.48 -7.74 -0.07
N GLY A 182 16.50 -7.63 -0.95
CA GLY A 182 15.26 -8.43 -0.91
C GLY A 182 14.44 -8.19 0.35
N GLN A 183 14.47 -6.98 0.95
CA GLN A 183 13.83 -6.70 2.23
C GLN A 183 13.06 -5.38 2.23
N GLY A 184 12.20 -5.17 3.26
CA GLY A 184 11.39 -3.96 3.43
C GLY A 184 12.22 -2.71 3.74
N MET A 185 11.56 -1.53 3.65
CA MET A 185 12.20 -0.22 3.73
C MET A 185 13.00 0.01 5.02
N GLY A 186 12.49 -0.43 6.17
CA GLY A 186 13.22 -0.29 7.44
C GLY A 186 14.57 -1.01 7.44
N ALA A 187 14.65 -2.20 6.83
CA ALA A 187 15.92 -2.93 6.70
C ALA A 187 16.88 -2.21 5.74
N ALA A 188 16.36 -1.66 4.63
CA ALA A 188 17.13 -0.89 3.67
C ALA A 188 17.74 0.37 4.32
N ILE A 189 16.94 1.14 5.08
CA ILE A 189 17.42 2.33 5.79
C ILE A 189 18.49 1.97 6.82
N ASN A 190 18.24 0.94 7.65
CA ASN A 190 19.21 0.52 8.66
C ASN A 190 20.54 0.07 8.04
N MET A 191 20.49 -0.70 6.93
CA MET A 191 21.70 -1.14 6.25
C MET A 191 22.41 0.03 5.56
N ALA A 192 21.68 0.97 4.99
CA ALA A 192 22.24 2.17 4.38
C ALA A 192 22.94 3.03 5.43
N ASP A 193 22.36 3.22 6.59
CA ASP A 193 22.96 3.96 7.70
C ASP A 193 24.23 3.27 8.20
N GLU A 194 24.16 1.96 8.49
CA GLU A 194 25.31 1.18 8.98
C GLU A 194 26.51 1.23 8.01
N LYS A 195 26.22 1.18 6.71
CA LYS A 195 27.27 1.16 5.66
C LYS A 195 27.64 2.56 5.13
N SER A 196 26.95 3.61 5.57
CA SER A 196 27.05 4.96 5.00
C SER A 196 26.77 4.97 3.50
N CYS A 197 25.71 4.28 3.09
CA CYS A 197 25.23 4.19 1.72
C CYS A 197 24.02 5.11 1.50
N SER A 198 23.68 5.33 0.23
CA SER A 198 22.40 5.96 -0.15
C SER A 198 21.28 4.92 -0.31
N THR A 199 20.03 5.33 -0.13
CA THR A 199 18.84 4.52 -0.41
C THR A 199 17.65 5.42 -0.75
N LEU A 200 16.72 4.94 -1.58
CA LEU A 200 15.46 5.62 -1.85
C LEU A 200 14.41 5.19 -0.82
N SER A 201 13.60 6.12 -0.34
CA SER A 201 12.49 5.84 0.59
C SER A 201 11.27 6.69 0.24
N ASP A 202 10.07 6.23 0.62
CA ASP A 202 8.94 7.16 0.72
C ASP A 202 9.12 8.12 1.90
N ARG A 203 8.50 9.32 1.79
CA ARG A 203 8.64 10.38 2.79
C ARG A 203 8.19 9.94 4.18
N GLY A 204 7.04 9.24 4.29
CA GLY A 204 6.47 8.85 5.57
C GLY A 204 7.42 7.93 6.35
N THR A 205 7.95 6.90 5.68
CA THR A 205 8.94 5.99 6.29
C THR A 205 10.23 6.74 6.63
N ALA A 206 10.73 7.59 5.75
CA ALA A 206 11.95 8.38 6.02
C ALA A 206 11.80 9.27 7.25
N LEU A 207 10.64 9.90 7.46
CA LEU A 207 10.34 10.70 8.65
C LEU A 207 10.31 9.87 9.93
N ASN A 208 9.74 8.66 9.89
CA ASN A 208 9.72 7.76 11.04
C ASN A 208 11.12 7.30 11.46
N PHE A 209 12.04 7.16 10.52
CA PHE A 209 13.42 6.76 10.76
C PHE A 209 14.36 7.94 11.05
N ALA A 210 13.92 9.19 10.87
CA ALA A 210 14.78 10.38 10.96
C ALA A 210 15.57 10.51 12.27
N GLN A 211 15.03 10.03 13.40
CA GLN A 211 15.73 10.03 14.70
C GLN A 211 16.58 8.77 14.96
N GLN A 212 16.52 7.78 14.06
CA GLN A 212 17.17 6.49 14.20
C GLN A 212 18.36 6.32 13.22
N THR A 213 18.48 7.22 12.25
CA THR A 213 19.52 7.20 11.22
C THR A 213 20.32 8.49 11.21
N SER A 214 21.60 8.39 10.82
CA SER A 214 22.48 9.55 10.58
C SER A 214 22.42 10.05 9.13
N LEU A 215 21.67 9.36 8.25
CA LEU A 215 21.51 9.76 6.85
C LEU A 215 20.72 11.07 6.73
N GLU A 216 21.18 11.93 5.84
CA GLU A 216 20.47 13.15 5.48
C GLU A 216 19.32 12.81 4.51
N ARG A 217 18.12 13.35 4.78
CA ARG A 217 16.99 13.26 3.86
C ARG A 217 17.02 14.43 2.89
N THR A 218 17.10 14.13 1.60
CA THR A 218 16.99 15.12 0.53
C THR A 218 15.70 14.93 -0.25
N GLU A 219 14.93 15.99 -0.38
CA GLU A 219 13.69 16.06 -1.14
C GLU A 219 13.94 16.82 -2.44
N PHE A 220 13.58 16.20 -3.55
CA PHE A 220 13.63 16.78 -4.88
C PHE A 220 12.21 16.98 -5.41
N LEU A 221 12.04 17.96 -6.32
CA LEU A 221 10.72 18.27 -6.92
C LEU A 221 10.50 17.55 -8.26
N ASP A 222 11.39 16.64 -8.63
CA ASP A 222 11.25 15.88 -9.87
C ASP A 222 9.93 15.10 -9.89
N GLU A 223 9.20 15.19 -10.99
CA GLU A 223 7.88 14.54 -11.19
C GLU A 223 7.90 13.03 -10.97
N ILE A 224 9.02 12.38 -11.32
CA ILE A 224 9.20 10.93 -11.14
C ILE A 224 9.08 10.51 -9.67
N LEU A 225 9.33 11.43 -8.73
CA LEU A 225 9.24 11.16 -7.29
C LEU A 225 7.83 11.31 -6.71
N PHE A 226 6.86 11.75 -7.53
CA PHE A 226 5.47 11.81 -7.08
C PHE A 226 4.97 10.42 -6.70
N ASN A 227 4.37 10.31 -5.53
CA ASN A 227 3.98 9.05 -4.92
C ASN A 227 2.52 9.10 -4.44
N PRO A 228 1.55 8.90 -5.36
CA PRO A 228 0.14 8.87 -5.00
C PRO A 228 -0.22 7.55 -4.34
N TYR A 229 -1.02 7.60 -3.29
CA TYR A 229 -1.65 6.46 -2.66
C TYR A 229 -3.08 6.36 -3.16
N SER A 230 -3.42 5.23 -3.74
CA SER A 230 -4.72 5.02 -4.39
C SER A 230 -5.52 3.95 -3.68
N PHE A 231 -6.81 4.22 -3.51
CA PHE A 231 -7.81 3.23 -3.14
C PHE A 231 -8.40 2.60 -4.41
N LEU A 232 -8.52 1.27 -4.43
CA LEU A 232 -9.14 0.52 -5.52
C LEU A 232 -10.15 -0.47 -4.93
N PHE A 233 -11.29 -0.62 -5.59
CA PHE A 233 -12.21 -1.72 -5.30
C PHE A 233 -11.75 -2.99 -5.99
N VAL A 234 -11.92 -4.13 -5.32
CA VAL A 234 -11.76 -5.45 -5.93
C VAL A 234 -13.06 -5.85 -6.62
N SER A 235 -12.96 -6.38 -7.84
CA SER A 235 -14.13 -6.79 -8.64
C SER A 235 -14.90 -7.94 -7.97
N ASP A 236 -16.24 -7.89 -8.03
CA ASP A 236 -17.16 -8.91 -7.48
C ASP A 236 -17.03 -9.14 -5.96
N MET A 237 -16.55 -8.15 -5.21
CA MET A 237 -16.48 -8.19 -3.74
C MET A 237 -17.56 -7.31 -3.10
N GLU A 238 -17.71 -7.45 -1.75
CA GLU A 238 -18.65 -6.62 -1.00
C GLU A 238 -18.26 -5.14 -1.09
N ARG A 239 -19.23 -4.31 -1.47
CA ARG A 239 -18.97 -2.92 -1.86
C ARG A 239 -19.34 -1.92 -0.79
N GLN A 240 -20.43 -2.13 -0.06
CA GLN A 240 -21.06 -1.09 0.77
C GLN A 240 -20.08 -0.51 1.80
N GLY A 241 -19.42 -1.34 2.60
CA GLY A 241 -18.46 -0.87 3.59
C GLY A 241 -17.24 -0.21 2.94
N ALA A 242 -16.74 -0.79 1.83
CA ALA A 242 -15.60 -0.23 1.09
C ALA A 242 -15.94 1.15 0.47
N GLU A 243 -17.18 1.35 -0.03
CA GLU A 243 -17.66 2.65 -0.50
C GLU A 243 -17.71 3.68 0.64
N GLU A 244 -18.30 3.30 1.78
CA GLU A 244 -18.39 4.20 2.95
C GLU A 244 -16.98 4.60 3.44
N PHE A 245 -16.02 3.66 3.41
CA PHE A 245 -14.64 3.96 3.78
C PHE A 245 -13.97 4.89 2.76
N LEU A 246 -14.17 4.66 1.45
CA LEU A 246 -13.66 5.57 0.42
C LEU A 246 -14.26 6.97 0.54
N ASP A 247 -15.58 7.08 0.74
CA ASP A 247 -16.26 8.37 0.93
C ASP A 247 -15.68 9.12 2.13
N TYR A 248 -15.42 8.42 3.24
CA TYR A 248 -14.72 8.99 4.39
C TYR A 248 -13.30 9.46 4.01
N LEU A 249 -12.53 8.62 3.32
CA LEU A 249 -11.15 8.96 2.93
C LEU A 249 -11.06 10.19 2.02
N LEU A 250 -12.06 10.38 1.14
CA LEU A 250 -12.14 11.55 0.24
C LEU A 250 -12.84 12.75 0.88
N GLY A 251 -13.53 12.55 1.99
CA GLY A 251 -14.26 13.59 2.75
C GLY A 251 -13.53 13.99 4.04
N ASP A 252 -14.10 13.60 5.17
CA ASP A 252 -13.59 13.98 6.51
C ASP A 252 -12.15 13.50 6.76
N GLY A 253 -11.78 12.37 6.18
CA GLY A 253 -10.42 11.82 6.24
C GLY A 253 -9.35 12.76 5.68
N GLN A 254 -9.69 13.63 4.72
CA GLN A 254 -8.74 14.62 4.17
C GLN A 254 -8.24 15.59 5.25
N GLN A 255 -9.08 15.96 6.22
CA GLN A 255 -8.64 16.82 7.34
C GLN A 255 -7.64 16.10 8.24
N ARG A 256 -7.79 14.77 8.39
CA ARG A 256 -6.83 13.96 9.15
C ARG A 256 -5.50 13.83 8.41
N ILE A 257 -5.54 13.66 7.09
CA ILE A 257 -4.34 13.61 6.23
C ILE A 257 -3.58 14.93 6.27
N GLU A 258 -4.27 16.08 6.11
CA GLU A 258 -3.68 17.41 6.16
C GLU A 258 -3.00 17.70 7.50
N GLY A 259 -3.62 17.26 8.59
CA GLY A 259 -3.08 17.45 9.95
C GLY A 259 -2.05 16.41 10.37
N TYR A 260 -1.79 15.38 9.54
CA TYR A 260 -0.91 14.29 9.92
C TYR A 260 0.57 14.66 9.78
N THR A 261 1.26 14.67 10.90
CA THR A 261 2.70 14.98 10.97
C THR A 261 3.48 13.86 11.63
N ILE A 262 4.70 13.67 11.17
CA ILE A 262 5.71 12.81 11.80
C ILE A 262 6.90 13.71 12.14
N ASN A 263 7.29 13.76 13.41
CA ASN A 263 8.34 14.67 13.91
C ASN A 263 8.08 16.14 13.54
N ASP A 264 6.82 16.60 13.66
CA ASP A 264 6.34 17.94 13.33
C ASP A 264 6.42 18.31 11.83
N GLU A 265 6.65 17.36 10.95
CA GLU A 265 6.65 17.56 9.50
C GLU A 265 5.47 16.85 8.82
N PRO A 266 4.80 17.45 7.81
CA PRO A 266 3.76 16.77 7.04
C PRO A 266 4.32 15.51 6.38
N ALA A 267 3.68 14.37 6.62
CA ALA A 267 4.10 13.10 6.04
C ALA A 267 3.38 12.78 4.72
N PHE A 268 2.18 13.33 4.57
CA PHE A 268 1.33 13.20 3.39
C PHE A 268 0.65 14.53 3.08
N TYR A 269 0.14 14.61 1.86
CA TYR A 269 -0.61 15.75 1.34
C TYR A 269 -1.98 15.29 0.85
N THR A 270 -2.97 16.18 0.91
CA THR A 270 -4.33 15.94 0.47
C THR A 270 -4.44 15.97 -1.06
N VAL A 271 -5.51 15.37 -1.59
CA VAL A 271 -5.76 15.35 -3.04
C VAL A 271 -6.05 16.74 -3.64
N GLU A 272 -6.47 17.71 -2.83
CA GLU A 272 -6.73 19.09 -3.25
C GLU A 272 -5.49 19.99 -3.16
N SER A 273 -4.43 19.56 -2.45
CA SER A 273 -3.19 20.31 -2.36
C SER A 273 -2.42 20.17 -3.68
N SER A 274 -2.47 21.21 -4.51
CA SER A 274 -1.57 21.33 -5.66
C SER A 274 -0.19 21.79 -5.21
N ASP A 275 0.86 21.25 -5.79
CA ASP A 275 2.26 21.70 -5.63
C ASP A 275 2.45 23.19 -5.91
#